data_264126ea55334b21c8b71579985932ed
#
_entry.id   264126ea55334b21c8b71579985932ed
#
_cell.length_a   1.000
_cell.length_b   1.000
_cell.length_c   1.000
_cell.angle_alpha   90.00
_cell.angle_beta   90.00
_cell.angle_gamma   90.00
#
_symmetry.space_group_name_H-M   'P 1'
#
loop_
_entity.id
_entity.type
_entity.pdbx_description
1 polymer ?
#
loop_
_entity_poly.entity_id
_entity_poly.type
_entity_poly.pdbx_seq_one_letter_code
_entity_poly.pdbx_strand_id
1 'polypeptide(L)'
;MKITKLEIKLLVEQAKDELNKECPASTQDVSLNTANRDRAIQADFIKYGPLNVEEPGDFWEKIADKWDTDVEAAKKSKCANCVAFDISPRMKECIPGKTSEPVEDEFGVLGYCWMHHFKCHSARSCNTWAAGGPINEDEVSFDWQKRNLKQTLDKEPIDPDMYQDDTEGEKNESLRNWFKKEDWVRIDTQGNITGACGTMKKGKKTTRCLPRKKAQSLTKKQRAATARKKTRSKKQFVKNTKAAKVSFKKKKK
;
A
#
# COMPACT_ATOMS: atom_id res chain seq x y z
N MET A 1 -33.30 -27.00 23.00
CA MET A 1 -33.78 -25.92 22.09
C MET A 1 -32.97 -26.00 20.79
N LYS A 2 -33.59 -26.09 19.65
CA LYS A 2 -32.86 -26.05 18.36
C LYS A 2 -32.98 -24.65 17.80
N ILE A 3 -31.86 -23.93 17.72
CA ILE A 3 -31.80 -22.59 17.13
C ILE A 3 -32.05 -22.72 15.63
N THR A 4 -32.95 -21.93 15.10
CA THR A 4 -33.28 -21.95 13.67
C THR A 4 -32.22 -21.17 12.88
N LYS A 5 -32.10 -21.46 11.57
CA LYS A 5 -31.18 -20.74 10.66
C LYS A 5 -31.47 -19.22 10.61
N LEU A 6 -32.73 -18.83 10.81
CA LEU A 6 -33.16 -17.43 10.86
C LEU A 6 -32.68 -16.73 12.14
N GLU A 7 -32.80 -17.39 13.29
CA GLU A 7 -32.31 -16.87 14.57
C GLU A 7 -30.80 -16.70 14.57
N ILE A 8 -30.06 -17.65 13.99
CA ILE A 8 -28.60 -17.53 13.81
C ILE A 8 -28.28 -16.31 12.94
N LYS A 9 -29.02 -16.11 11.85
CA LYS A 9 -28.81 -14.97 10.95
C LYS A 9 -29.05 -13.63 11.67
N LEU A 10 -30.12 -13.53 12.43
CA LEU A 10 -30.45 -12.34 13.24
C LEU A 10 -29.39 -12.07 14.30
N LEU A 11 -28.92 -13.07 15.03
CA LEU A 11 -27.85 -12.93 16.02
C LEU A 11 -26.54 -12.49 15.38
N VAL A 12 -26.20 -12.98 14.20
CA VAL A 12 -25.00 -12.56 13.47
C VAL A 12 -25.12 -11.12 12.98
N GLU A 13 -26.31 -10.68 12.54
CA GLU A 13 -26.55 -9.30 12.15
C GLU A 13 -26.48 -8.35 13.34
N GLN A 14 -27.10 -8.72 14.49
CA GLN A 14 -27.01 -7.94 15.74
C GLN A 14 -25.57 -7.84 16.23
N ALA A 15 -24.82 -8.94 16.26
CA ALA A 15 -23.40 -8.91 16.65
C ALA A 15 -22.54 -8.04 15.70
N LYS A 16 -22.84 -8.03 14.40
CA LYS A 16 -22.19 -7.13 13.44
C LYS A 16 -22.52 -5.66 13.71
N ASP A 17 -23.75 -5.35 14.06
CA ASP A 17 -24.18 -3.98 14.35
C ASP A 17 -23.59 -3.48 15.68
N GLU A 18 -23.40 -4.35 16.67
CA GLU A 18 -22.69 -4.01 17.90
C GLU A 18 -21.20 -3.78 17.65
N LEU A 19 -20.52 -4.66 16.91
CA LEU A 19 -19.12 -4.48 16.50
C LEU A 19 -18.90 -3.20 15.66
N ASN A 20 -19.89 -2.79 14.89
CA ASN A 20 -19.82 -1.56 14.11
C ASN A 20 -19.94 -0.29 14.98
N LYS A 21 -20.48 -0.39 16.19
CA LYS A 21 -20.61 0.75 17.14
C LYS A 21 -19.36 0.96 17.97
N GLU A 22 -18.49 -0.06 18.06
CA GLU A 22 -17.25 0.06 18.81
C GLU A 22 -16.24 0.99 18.15
N CYS A 23 -15.44 1.64 18.98
CA CYS A 23 -14.32 2.45 18.49
C CYS A 23 -13.26 1.56 17.82
N PRO A 24 -12.59 2.04 16.75
CA PRO A 24 -11.47 1.31 16.19
C PRO A 24 -10.40 1.00 17.24
N ALA A 25 -9.90 -0.22 17.27
CA ALA A 25 -8.99 -0.70 18.31
C ALA A 25 -7.78 0.24 18.53
N SER A 26 -7.20 0.77 17.44
CA SER A 26 -6.06 1.68 17.54
C SER A 26 -6.40 3.07 18.09
N THR A 27 -7.67 3.44 18.24
CA THR A 27 -8.06 4.66 18.97
C THR A 27 -7.99 4.46 20.48
N GLN A 28 -8.13 3.22 20.94
CA GLN A 28 -8.18 2.85 22.37
C GLN A 28 -6.84 2.24 22.85
N ASP A 29 -6.07 1.62 21.97
CA ASP A 29 -4.77 1.02 22.25
C ASP A 29 -3.64 1.94 21.76
N VAL A 30 -2.92 2.53 22.71
CA VAL A 30 -1.79 3.44 22.43
C VAL A 30 -0.65 2.71 21.73
N SER A 31 -0.38 1.47 22.11
CA SER A 31 0.71 0.67 21.52
C SER A 31 0.43 0.37 20.05
N LEU A 32 -0.79 -0.08 19.76
CA LEU A 32 -1.24 -0.35 18.40
C LEU A 32 -1.26 0.93 17.54
N ASN A 33 -1.76 2.04 18.10
CA ASN A 33 -1.75 3.33 17.43
C ASN A 33 -0.33 3.78 17.08
N THR A 34 0.59 3.65 18.02
CA THR A 34 2.01 4.04 17.83
C THR A 34 2.67 3.16 16.79
N ALA A 35 2.50 1.85 16.84
CA ALA A 35 3.05 0.92 15.84
C ALA A 35 2.53 1.23 14.43
N ASN A 36 1.23 1.50 14.27
CA ASN A 36 0.64 1.84 12.98
C ASN A 36 1.15 3.20 12.46
N ARG A 37 1.27 4.20 13.35
CA ARG A 37 1.82 5.51 13.00
C ARG A 37 3.28 5.40 12.56
N ASP A 38 4.11 4.72 13.31
CA ASP A 38 5.54 4.59 13.03
C ASP A 38 5.76 3.82 11.71
N ARG A 39 4.96 2.79 11.45
CA ARG A 39 4.93 2.14 10.14
C ARG A 39 4.55 3.13 9.03
N ALA A 40 3.55 3.96 9.23
CA ALA A 40 3.13 4.96 8.25
C ALA A 40 4.22 6.02 7.98
N ILE A 41 5.01 6.37 8.98
CA ILE A 41 6.16 7.29 8.85
C ILE A 41 7.31 6.62 8.07
N GLN A 42 7.64 5.37 8.38
CA GLN A 42 8.82 4.68 7.85
C GLN A 42 8.59 4.12 6.44
N ALA A 43 7.39 3.62 6.15
CA ALA A 43 7.10 2.96 4.88
C ALA A 43 7.20 3.93 3.69
N ASP A 44 8.05 3.62 2.71
CA ASP A 44 8.30 4.46 1.52
C ASP A 44 7.07 4.74 0.67
N PHE A 45 6.09 3.84 0.68
CA PHE A 45 4.85 4.01 -0.06
C PHE A 45 3.82 4.87 0.69
N ILE A 46 4.00 5.12 2.00
CA ILE A 46 3.11 5.95 2.83
C ILE A 46 3.76 7.30 3.14
N LYS A 47 4.90 7.32 3.85
CA LYS A 47 5.64 8.53 4.22
C LYS A 47 4.75 9.59 4.89
N TYR A 48 4.12 9.21 6.00
CA TYR A 48 3.28 10.13 6.76
C TYR A 48 4.10 11.26 7.39
N GLY A 49 3.67 12.50 7.17
CA GLY A 49 4.34 13.69 7.68
C GLY A 49 3.66 15.00 7.23
N PRO A 50 4.32 16.13 7.37
CA PRO A 50 5.61 16.32 8.04
C PRO A 50 5.52 16.06 9.55
N LEU A 51 6.61 15.61 10.19
CA LEU A 51 6.61 15.35 11.63
C LEU A 51 6.57 16.67 12.43
N ASN A 52 7.24 17.71 11.92
CA ASN A 52 7.07 19.07 12.37
C ASN A 52 6.31 19.87 11.30
N VAL A 53 5.15 20.42 11.64
CA VAL A 53 4.29 21.15 10.71
C VAL A 53 4.85 22.55 10.42
N GLU A 54 5.50 23.20 11.41
CA GLU A 54 6.11 24.52 11.25
C GLU A 54 7.40 24.46 10.43
N GLU A 55 8.17 23.39 10.60
CA GLU A 55 9.43 23.17 9.91
C GLU A 55 9.37 21.85 9.10
N PRO A 56 8.63 21.80 7.99
CA PRO A 56 8.39 20.58 7.23
C PRO A 56 9.64 20.07 6.48
N GLY A 57 10.71 20.87 6.42
CA GLY A 57 11.90 20.57 5.63
C GLY A 57 11.54 20.36 4.15
N ASP A 58 12.09 19.34 3.54
CA ASP A 58 11.86 18.94 2.14
C ASP A 58 10.66 17.99 1.94
N PHE A 59 9.75 17.89 2.93
CA PHE A 59 8.65 16.94 2.87
C PHE A 59 7.71 17.20 1.68
N TRP A 60 7.33 18.45 1.45
CA TRP A 60 6.39 18.81 0.40
C TRP A 60 6.98 18.68 -1.00
N GLU A 61 8.28 18.96 -1.14
CA GLU A 61 9.03 18.70 -2.38
C GLU A 61 9.05 17.20 -2.72
N LYS A 62 9.30 16.34 -1.72
CA LYS A 62 9.27 14.88 -1.89
C LYS A 62 7.88 14.35 -2.27
N ILE A 63 6.82 14.90 -1.69
CA ILE A 63 5.44 14.56 -2.07
C ILE A 63 5.15 15.03 -3.50
N ALA A 64 5.53 16.25 -3.86
CA ALA A 64 5.36 16.81 -5.19
C ALA A 64 6.08 15.96 -6.26
N ASP A 65 7.33 15.61 -6.02
CA ASP A 65 8.11 14.72 -6.90
C ASP A 65 7.47 13.33 -7.04
N LYS A 66 6.92 12.80 -5.94
CA LYS A 66 6.27 11.49 -5.93
C LYS A 66 5.02 11.45 -6.79
N TRP A 67 4.25 12.54 -6.79
CA TRP A 67 2.99 12.66 -7.53
C TRP A 67 3.13 13.30 -8.91
N ASP A 68 4.35 13.73 -9.28
CA ASP A 68 4.64 14.46 -10.53
C ASP A 68 3.78 15.74 -10.62
N THR A 69 3.82 16.57 -9.55
CA THR A 69 3.03 17.81 -9.38
C THR A 69 3.90 18.93 -8.82
N ASP A 70 3.31 20.13 -8.69
CA ASP A 70 3.96 21.24 -8.05
C ASP A 70 3.81 21.20 -6.50
N VAL A 71 4.72 21.88 -5.81
CA VAL A 71 4.78 21.91 -4.34
C VAL A 71 3.54 22.56 -3.72
N GLU A 72 2.95 23.55 -4.39
CA GLU A 72 1.75 24.23 -3.89
C GLU A 72 0.51 23.32 -3.97
N ALA A 73 0.40 22.49 -5.01
CA ALA A 73 -0.62 21.46 -5.09
C ALA A 73 -0.41 20.37 -4.01
N ALA A 74 0.85 19.94 -3.80
CA ALA A 74 1.18 19.00 -2.75
C ALA A 74 0.80 19.52 -1.35
N LYS A 75 1.10 20.78 -1.03
CA LYS A 75 0.73 21.43 0.24
C LYS A 75 -0.78 21.52 0.49
N LYS A 76 -1.61 21.53 -0.57
CA LYS A 76 -3.07 21.49 -0.46
C LYS A 76 -3.60 20.10 -0.15
N SER A 77 -2.84 19.06 -0.42
CA SER A 77 -3.23 17.65 -0.27
C SER A 77 -2.95 17.16 1.15
N LYS A 78 -3.77 17.62 2.10
CA LYS A 78 -3.63 17.35 3.55
C LYS A 78 -4.63 16.29 4.02
N CYS A 79 -4.38 15.69 5.17
CA CYS A 79 -5.36 14.82 5.83
C CYS A 79 -6.71 15.53 5.98
N ALA A 80 -6.73 16.84 6.24
CA ALA A 80 -7.93 17.65 6.35
C ALA A 80 -8.93 17.50 5.17
N ASN A 81 -8.47 17.13 3.99
CA ASN A 81 -9.32 16.91 2.80
C ASN A 81 -9.16 15.50 2.20
N CYS A 82 -8.60 14.57 2.98
CA CYS A 82 -8.43 13.18 2.57
C CYS A 82 -9.71 12.37 2.79
N VAL A 83 -10.08 11.57 1.80
CA VAL A 83 -11.26 10.69 1.83
C VAL A 83 -11.25 9.67 2.98
N ALA A 84 -10.09 9.33 3.52
CA ALA A 84 -9.92 8.36 4.60
C ALA A 84 -9.72 9.03 5.99
N PHE A 85 -9.76 10.35 6.05
CA PHE A 85 -9.59 11.09 7.30
C PHE A 85 -10.95 11.31 7.97
N ASP A 86 -11.13 10.74 9.14
CA ASP A 86 -12.40 10.71 9.86
C ASP A 86 -12.36 11.63 11.07
N ILE A 87 -13.24 12.62 11.07
CA ILE A 87 -13.53 13.57 12.15
C ILE A 87 -15.04 13.63 12.44
N SER A 88 -15.78 12.58 12.10
CA SER A 88 -17.20 12.46 12.44
C SER A 88 -17.42 12.60 13.95
N PRO A 89 -18.61 12.97 14.42
CA PRO A 89 -18.92 13.06 15.83
C PRO A 89 -18.54 11.78 16.58
N ARG A 90 -18.93 10.64 16.09
CA ARG A 90 -18.57 9.31 16.59
C ARG A 90 -17.06 9.13 16.74
N MET A 91 -16.30 9.49 15.71
CA MET A 91 -14.84 9.32 15.74
C MET A 91 -14.18 10.28 16.72
N LYS A 92 -14.68 11.49 16.87
CA LYS A 92 -14.22 12.45 17.88
C LYS A 92 -14.40 11.93 19.30
N GLU A 93 -15.45 11.17 19.57
CA GLU A 93 -15.65 10.48 20.86
C GLU A 93 -14.65 9.34 21.06
N CYS A 94 -14.26 8.65 19.98
CA CYS A 94 -13.31 7.53 20.03
C CYS A 94 -11.84 7.97 20.19
N ILE A 95 -11.44 9.09 19.56
CA ILE A 95 -10.03 9.51 19.47
C ILE A 95 -9.38 9.82 20.81
N PRO A 96 -10.02 10.52 21.77
CA PRO A 96 -9.44 10.78 23.07
C PRO A 96 -9.20 9.52 23.88
N GLY A 97 -9.95 8.45 23.59
CA GLY A 97 -10.03 7.30 24.47
C GLY A 97 -10.77 7.65 25.78
N LYS A 98 -10.57 6.84 26.81
CA LYS A 98 -11.30 7.01 28.09
C LYS A 98 -10.81 8.18 28.96
N THR A 99 -9.68 8.79 28.64
CA THR A 99 -8.96 9.69 29.57
C THR A 99 -8.50 11.02 28.96
N SER A 100 -8.73 11.27 27.69
CA SER A 100 -8.25 12.49 27.03
C SER A 100 -9.36 13.20 26.28
N GLU A 101 -9.24 14.50 26.14
CA GLU A 101 -10.14 15.32 25.33
C GLU A 101 -9.67 15.37 23.87
N PRO A 102 -10.56 15.75 22.93
CA PRO A 102 -10.19 15.96 21.52
C PRO A 102 -8.99 16.91 21.42
N VAL A 103 -7.98 16.52 20.65
CA VAL A 103 -6.80 17.36 20.46
C VAL A 103 -7.06 18.27 19.28
N GLU A 104 -7.16 19.56 19.56
CA GLU A 104 -7.13 20.63 18.58
C GLU A 104 -5.96 21.54 18.91
N ASP A 105 -5.21 21.96 17.90
CA ASP A 105 -4.13 22.91 18.00
C ASP A 105 -4.27 24.01 16.93
N GLU A 106 -3.38 24.99 16.92
CA GLU A 106 -3.40 26.09 15.97
C GLU A 106 -3.25 25.66 14.49
N PHE A 107 -2.78 24.44 14.24
CA PHE A 107 -2.60 23.88 12.89
C PHE A 107 -3.79 23.02 12.45
N GLY A 108 -4.64 22.57 13.36
CA GLY A 108 -5.82 21.77 13.02
C GLY A 108 -6.24 20.78 14.10
N VAL A 109 -6.78 19.64 13.65
CA VAL A 109 -7.43 18.66 14.52
C VAL A 109 -6.85 17.26 14.36
N LEU A 110 -6.91 16.47 15.42
CA LEU A 110 -6.62 15.05 15.40
C LEU A 110 -7.87 14.29 14.92
N GLY A 111 -7.69 13.44 13.91
CA GLY A 111 -8.72 12.54 13.37
C GLY A 111 -8.16 11.13 13.22
N TYR A 112 -8.93 10.26 12.58
CA TYR A 112 -8.57 8.87 12.34
C TYR A 112 -8.34 8.58 10.87
N CYS A 113 -7.29 7.82 10.56
CA CYS A 113 -6.99 7.36 9.22
C CYS A 113 -7.48 5.92 9.01
N TRP A 114 -8.53 5.73 8.20
CA TRP A 114 -9.06 4.40 7.88
C TRP A 114 -8.15 3.57 6.96
N MET A 115 -7.23 4.19 6.22
CA MET A 115 -6.27 3.45 5.37
C MET A 115 -5.14 2.82 6.18
N HIS A 116 -4.68 3.51 7.21
CA HIS A 116 -3.47 3.11 7.94
C HIS A 116 -3.74 2.84 9.42
N HIS A 117 -4.99 2.95 9.86
CA HIS A 117 -5.48 2.59 11.18
C HIS A 117 -4.73 3.23 12.35
N PHE A 118 -4.55 4.55 12.31
CA PHE A 118 -3.96 5.32 13.41
C PHE A 118 -4.55 6.73 13.48
N LYS A 119 -4.37 7.38 14.64
CA LYS A 119 -4.75 8.78 14.84
C LYS A 119 -3.79 9.69 14.10
N CYS A 120 -4.27 10.42 13.11
CA CYS A 120 -3.48 11.33 12.28
C CYS A 120 -3.97 12.77 12.38
N HIS A 121 -3.09 13.72 12.10
CA HIS A 121 -3.39 15.15 12.23
C HIS A 121 -3.76 15.77 10.90
N SER A 122 -4.76 16.66 10.89
CA SER A 122 -5.32 17.27 9.69
C SER A 122 -4.32 18.07 8.85
N ALA A 123 -3.30 18.69 9.49
CA ALA A 123 -2.27 19.48 8.80
C ALA A 123 -1.20 18.64 8.06
N ARG A 124 -1.20 17.32 8.27
CA ARG A 124 -0.22 16.39 7.69
C ARG A 124 -0.74 15.75 6.40
N SER A 125 0.12 14.99 5.73
CA SER A 125 -0.20 14.25 4.50
C SER A 125 0.55 12.93 4.43
N CYS A 126 0.34 12.18 3.35
CA CYS A 126 1.10 10.97 3.05
C CYS A 126 1.02 10.65 1.54
N ASN A 127 1.90 9.79 1.04
CA ASN A 127 1.92 9.38 -0.37
C ASN A 127 0.63 8.69 -0.85
N THR A 128 -0.21 8.21 0.06
CA THR A 128 -1.48 7.54 -0.25
C THR A 128 -2.69 8.46 -0.11
N TRP A 129 -2.47 9.77 0.07
CA TRP A 129 -3.55 10.74 0.14
C TRP A 129 -4.47 10.66 -1.10
N ALA A 130 -5.76 10.80 -0.87
CA ALA A 130 -6.77 10.87 -1.91
C ALA A 130 -7.82 11.92 -1.54
N ALA A 131 -8.17 12.77 -2.50
CA ALA A 131 -9.18 13.82 -2.32
C ALA A 131 -10.57 13.22 -2.06
N GLY A 132 -11.43 13.98 -1.38
CA GLY A 132 -12.85 13.64 -1.18
C GLY A 132 -13.30 13.58 0.28
N GLY A 133 -12.46 14.01 1.21
CA GLY A 133 -12.79 14.10 2.62
C GLY A 133 -12.79 15.54 3.13
N PRO A 134 -12.81 15.71 4.45
CA PRO A 134 -12.82 14.65 5.47
C PRO A 134 -14.19 13.96 5.62
N ILE A 135 -14.21 12.84 6.34
CA ILE A 135 -15.42 12.16 6.77
C ILE A 135 -15.99 12.94 7.97
N ASN A 136 -17.16 13.53 7.81
CA ASN A 136 -17.84 14.32 8.85
C ASN A 136 -19.12 13.66 9.35
N GLU A 137 -19.59 12.61 8.70
CA GLU A 137 -20.85 11.94 8.97
C GLU A 137 -20.63 10.55 9.53
N ASP A 138 -21.37 10.18 10.58
CA ASP A 138 -21.26 8.88 11.25
C ASP A 138 -21.59 7.72 10.31
N GLU A 139 -22.55 7.88 9.40
CA GLU A 139 -22.88 6.85 8.40
C GLU A 139 -21.69 6.49 7.52
N VAL A 140 -20.98 7.50 7.02
CA VAL A 140 -19.78 7.29 6.19
C VAL A 140 -18.64 6.65 7.00
N SER A 141 -18.49 7.07 8.26
CA SER A 141 -17.55 6.46 9.21
C SER A 141 -17.85 4.98 9.45
N PHE A 142 -19.12 4.62 9.67
CA PHE A 142 -19.56 3.23 9.79
C PHE A 142 -19.33 2.41 8.53
N ASP A 143 -19.54 2.99 7.36
CA ASP A 143 -19.27 2.31 6.09
C ASP A 143 -17.78 1.97 5.91
N TRP A 144 -16.90 2.88 6.29
CA TRP A 144 -15.47 2.62 6.30
C TRP A 144 -15.11 1.49 7.27
N GLN A 145 -15.69 1.51 8.48
CA GLN A 145 -15.47 0.43 9.46
C GLN A 145 -15.95 -0.92 8.95
N LYS A 146 -17.15 -0.99 8.35
CA LYS A 146 -17.71 -2.22 7.75
C LYS A 146 -16.79 -2.79 6.65
N ARG A 147 -16.27 -1.93 5.77
CA ARG A 147 -15.35 -2.34 4.70
C ARG A 147 -14.06 -2.91 5.28
N ASN A 148 -13.51 -2.27 6.31
CA ASN A 148 -12.30 -2.75 6.97
C ASN A 148 -12.50 -4.07 7.71
N LEU A 149 -13.62 -4.24 8.43
CA LEU A 149 -13.97 -5.51 9.08
C LEU A 149 -14.15 -6.62 8.04
N LYS A 150 -14.82 -6.35 6.92
CA LYS A 150 -14.97 -7.31 5.82
C LYS A 150 -13.62 -7.73 5.25
N GLN A 151 -12.71 -6.77 4.99
CA GLN A 151 -11.36 -7.08 4.52
C GLN A 151 -10.54 -7.91 5.51
N THR A 152 -10.81 -7.76 6.81
CA THR A 152 -10.14 -8.54 7.86
C THR A 152 -10.72 -9.94 7.97
N LEU A 153 -12.04 -10.09 7.79
CA LEU A 153 -12.72 -11.38 7.85
C LEU A 153 -12.53 -12.23 6.57
N ASP A 154 -12.37 -11.57 5.42
CA ASP A 154 -12.12 -12.24 4.13
C ASP A 154 -10.64 -12.65 3.96
N LYS A 155 -9.75 -12.15 4.80
CA LYS A 155 -8.38 -12.67 4.93
C LYS A 155 -8.43 -13.86 5.88
N GLU A 156 -7.90 -15.02 5.45
CA GLU A 156 -7.58 -16.11 6.37
C GLU A 156 -6.81 -15.55 7.57
N PRO A 157 -6.96 -16.13 8.79
CA PRO A 157 -6.25 -15.67 9.97
C PRO A 157 -4.78 -15.47 9.58
N ILE A 158 -4.33 -14.23 9.64
CA ILE A 158 -2.93 -13.92 9.34
C ILE A 158 -2.13 -14.58 10.44
N ASP A 159 -1.30 -15.54 10.06
CA ASP A 159 -0.36 -16.20 10.94
C ASP A 159 0.38 -15.10 11.73
N PRO A 160 0.33 -15.09 13.08
CA PRO A 160 1.04 -14.11 13.90
C PRO A 160 2.54 -14.02 13.56
N ASP A 161 3.13 -15.10 13.05
CA ASP A 161 4.51 -15.16 12.59
C ASP A 161 4.75 -14.40 11.26
N MET A 162 3.67 -14.00 10.55
CA MET A 162 3.77 -13.17 9.34
C MET A 162 4.09 -11.69 9.66
N TYR A 163 4.00 -11.27 10.91
CA TYR A 163 4.40 -9.93 11.39
C TYR A 163 5.83 -9.87 11.93
N GLN A 164 6.62 -10.93 11.75
CA GLN A 164 8.04 -10.86 12.02
C GLN A 164 8.70 -10.01 10.93
N ASP A 165 8.97 -8.76 11.32
CA ASP A 165 9.99 -7.88 10.79
C ASP A 165 10.27 -7.99 9.27
N ASP A 166 9.40 -7.32 8.45
CA ASP A 166 9.68 -7.04 7.04
C ASP A 166 10.87 -6.07 6.93
N THR A 167 12.01 -6.47 7.44
CA THR A 167 13.28 -5.89 7.03
C THR A 167 13.48 -6.16 5.55
N GLU A 168 14.14 -5.25 4.84
CA GLU A 168 14.35 -5.18 3.39
C GLU A 168 14.71 -6.51 2.66
N GLY A 169 14.89 -7.61 3.41
CA GLY A 169 15.21 -8.95 2.90
C GLY A 169 14.05 -9.66 2.22
N GLU A 170 12.81 -9.59 2.73
CA GLU A 170 11.70 -10.43 2.23
C GLU A 170 11.11 -9.98 0.89
N LYS A 171 11.04 -8.68 0.62
CA LYS A 171 10.63 -8.19 -0.72
C LYS A 171 11.57 -8.66 -1.82
N ASN A 172 12.86 -8.78 -1.52
CA ASN A 172 13.87 -9.31 -2.45
C ASN A 172 13.80 -10.84 -2.57
N GLU A 173 13.44 -11.56 -1.52
CA GLU A 173 13.27 -13.02 -1.58
C GLU A 173 12.04 -13.44 -2.35
N SER A 174 10.91 -12.79 -2.18
CA SER A 174 9.68 -13.02 -2.94
C SER A 174 9.90 -12.84 -4.45
N LEU A 175 10.56 -11.77 -4.89
CA LEU A 175 10.92 -11.55 -6.29
C LEU A 175 11.95 -12.56 -6.80
N ARG A 176 12.95 -12.92 -6.01
CA ARG A 176 13.92 -13.96 -6.36
C ARG A 176 13.27 -15.33 -6.51
N ASN A 177 12.38 -15.69 -5.60
CA ASN A 177 11.63 -16.94 -5.64
C ASN A 177 10.68 -16.97 -6.83
N TRP A 178 10.02 -15.85 -7.12
CA TRP A 178 9.19 -15.72 -8.32
C TRP A 178 10.02 -15.88 -9.61
N PHE A 179 11.17 -15.21 -9.71
CA PHE A 179 12.08 -15.36 -10.86
C PHE A 179 12.61 -16.79 -11.02
N LYS A 180 12.87 -17.51 -9.91
CA LYS A 180 13.26 -18.92 -9.93
C LYS A 180 12.11 -19.82 -10.35
N LYS A 181 10.91 -19.63 -9.78
CA LYS A 181 9.72 -20.43 -10.07
C LYS A 181 9.27 -20.30 -11.53
N GLU A 182 9.34 -19.11 -12.10
CA GLU A 182 9.03 -18.84 -13.51
C GLU A 182 10.23 -19.06 -14.45
N ASP A 183 11.38 -19.49 -13.91
CA ASP A 183 12.61 -19.75 -14.65
C ASP A 183 12.97 -18.64 -15.65
N TRP A 184 13.10 -17.42 -15.13
CA TRP A 184 13.44 -16.26 -15.94
C TRP A 184 14.93 -16.24 -16.28
N VAL A 185 15.23 -16.07 -17.58
CA VAL A 185 16.58 -16.06 -18.11
C VAL A 185 16.97 -14.70 -18.68
N ARG A 186 18.26 -14.39 -18.57
CA ARG A 186 18.86 -13.17 -19.10
C ARG A 186 19.26 -13.37 -20.54
N ILE A 187 19.01 -12.35 -21.36
CA ILE A 187 19.35 -12.33 -22.79
C ILE A 187 20.32 -11.19 -23.05
N ASP A 188 21.42 -11.49 -23.72
CA ASP A 188 22.41 -10.50 -24.15
C ASP A 188 21.99 -9.77 -25.44
N THR A 189 22.76 -8.76 -25.83
CA THR A 189 22.52 -7.99 -27.07
C THR A 189 22.73 -8.76 -28.35
N GLN A 190 23.36 -9.94 -28.26
CA GLN A 190 23.56 -10.87 -29.38
C GLN A 190 22.45 -11.92 -29.47
N GLY A 191 21.55 -11.98 -28.47
CA GLY A 191 20.42 -12.89 -28.40
C GLY A 191 20.73 -14.24 -27.75
N ASN A 192 21.86 -14.37 -27.06
CA ASN A 192 22.18 -15.57 -26.30
C ASN A 192 21.52 -15.52 -24.93
N ILE A 193 21.19 -16.69 -24.39
CA ILE A 193 20.71 -16.86 -23.03
C ILE A 193 21.93 -17.00 -22.12
N THR A 194 22.14 -16.07 -21.18
CA THR A 194 23.40 -15.93 -20.44
C THR A 194 23.30 -16.27 -18.95
N GLY A 195 22.15 -16.75 -18.48
CA GLY A 195 21.95 -17.18 -17.08
C GLY A 195 20.63 -16.70 -16.46
N ALA A 196 20.47 -16.93 -15.16
CA ALA A 196 19.26 -16.57 -14.42
C ALA A 196 19.13 -15.05 -14.23
N CYS A 197 17.88 -14.55 -14.17
CA CYS A 197 17.59 -13.18 -13.81
C CYS A 197 17.69 -12.94 -12.30
N GLY A 198 17.84 -11.65 -11.91
CA GLY A 198 17.92 -11.29 -10.49
C GLY A 198 19.32 -11.39 -9.84
N THR A 199 20.34 -11.79 -10.59
CA THR A 199 21.71 -12.00 -10.07
C THR A 199 22.73 -10.95 -10.53
N MET A 200 22.29 -9.70 -10.80
CA MET A 200 23.21 -8.67 -11.30
C MET A 200 24.04 -8.05 -10.18
N LYS A 201 25.34 -7.90 -10.43
CA LYS A 201 26.24 -7.13 -9.57
C LYS A 201 26.02 -5.62 -9.77
N LYS A 202 26.16 -4.84 -8.67
CA LYS A 202 26.08 -3.36 -8.71
C LYS A 202 26.97 -2.80 -9.83
N GLY A 203 26.44 -1.85 -10.63
CA GLY A 203 27.23 -1.16 -11.68
C GLY A 203 27.16 -1.75 -13.09
N LYS A 204 26.56 -2.92 -13.32
CA LYS A 204 26.39 -3.46 -14.69
C LYS A 204 25.07 -3.03 -15.32
N LYS A 205 25.10 -2.69 -16.63
CA LYS A 205 23.89 -2.33 -17.40
C LYS A 205 22.89 -3.49 -17.41
N THR A 206 21.63 -3.19 -17.13
CA THR A 206 20.54 -4.16 -17.14
C THR A 206 20.29 -4.70 -18.55
N THR A 207 20.33 -6.02 -18.70
CA THR A 207 19.94 -6.71 -19.90
C THR A 207 18.46 -7.12 -19.86
N ARG A 208 17.94 -7.67 -20.97
CA ARG A 208 16.55 -8.12 -21.02
C ARG A 208 16.38 -9.47 -20.33
N CYS A 209 15.34 -9.61 -19.51
CA CYS A 209 14.90 -10.88 -18.94
C CYS A 209 13.59 -11.35 -19.58
N LEU A 210 13.47 -12.65 -19.82
CA LEU A 210 12.24 -13.32 -20.28
C LEU A 210 12.11 -14.69 -19.60
N PRO A 211 10.87 -15.22 -19.42
CA PRO A 211 10.68 -16.60 -19.03
C PRO A 211 11.40 -17.54 -20.02
N ARG A 212 12.06 -18.60 -19.54
CA ARG A 212 12.86 -19.51 -20.37
C ARG A 212 12.08 -20.07 -21.54
N LYS A 213 10.86 -20.55 -21.30
CA LYS A 213 9.97 -21.07 -22.37
C LYS A 213 9.74 -20.02 -23.46
N LYS A 214 9.53 -18.74 -23.10
CA LYS A 214 9.39 -17.66 -24.06
C LYS A 214 10.70 -17.34 -24.76
N ALA A 215 11.81 -17.32 -24.05
CA ALA A 215 13.12 -17.09 -24.65
C ALA A 215 13.49 -18.18 -25.67
N GLN A 216 13.18 -19.43 -25.40
CA GLN A 216 13.43 -20.56 -26.30
C GLN A 216 12.53 -20.54 -27.54
N SER A 217 11.27 -20.09 -27.41
CA SER A 217 10.34 -19.96 -28.57
C SER A 217 10.70 -18.83 -29.54
N LEU A 218 11.64 -17.95 -29.18
CA LEU A 218 12.10 -16.84 -30.03
C LEU A 218 13.37 -17.22 -30.78
N THR A 219 13.49 -16.75 -32.02
CA THR A 219 14.75 -16.85 -32.77
C THR A 219 15.85 -15.99 -32.12
N LYS A 220 17.11 -16.33 -32.33
CA LYS A 220 18.26 -15.56 -31.83
C LYS A 220 18.16 -14.07 -32.24
N LYS A 221 17.72 -13.78 -33.47
CA LYS A 221 17.52 -12.42 -34.00
C LYS A 221 16.42 -11.65 -33.22
N GLN A 222 15.31 -12.31 -32.89
CA GLN A 222 14.22 -11.71 -32.11
C GLN A 222 14.64 -11.44 -30.66
N ARG A 223 15.38 -12.38 -30.02
CA ARG A 223 15.97 -12.17 -28.71
C ARG A 223 16.92 -10.98 -28.68
N ALA A 224 17.85 -10.91 -29.66
CA ALA A 224 18.78 -9.78 -29.78
C ALA A 224 18.05 -8.44 -29.96
N ALA A 225 17.02 -8.39 -30.80
CA ALA A 225 16.24 -7.17 -31.02
C ALA A 225 15.59 -6.62 -29.73
N THR A 226 14.98 -7.49 -28.91
CA THR A 226 14.36 -7.06 -27.65
C THR A 226 15.40 -6.65 -26.59
N ALA A 227 16.57 -7.29 -26.54
CA ALA A 227 17.68 -6.92 -25.65
C ALA A 227 18.30 -5.57 -26.05
N ARG A 228 18.57 -5.35 -27.34
CA ARG A 228 19.09 -4.08 -27.87
C ARG A 228 18.12 -2.92 -27.62
N LYS A 229 16.81 -3.14 -27.77
CA LYS A 229 15.79 -2.13 -27.46
C LYS A 229 15.89 -1.69 -25.98
N LYS A 230 16.12 -2.62 -25.04
CA LYS A 230 16.30 -2.31 -23.62
C LYS A 230 17.60 -1.54 -23.35
N THR A 231 18.72 -1.98 -23.95
CA THR A 231 20.04 -1.36 -23.73
C THR A 231 20.17 0.04 -24.33
N ARG A 232 19.46 0.34 -25.42
CA ARG A 232 19.43 1.67 -26.05
C ARG A 232 18.61 2.70 -25.25
N SER A 233 17.64 2.23 -24.49
CA SER A 233 16.79 3.11 -23.71
C SER A 233 17.46 3.48 -22.39
N LYS A 234 17.44 4.76 -22.03
CA LYS A 234 17.85 5.24 -20.69
C LYS A 234 16.77 4.97 -19.62
N LYS A 235 15.56 4.56 -20.03
CA LYS A 235 14.42 4.34 -19.11
C LYS A 235 14.56 3.01 -18.39
N GLN A 236 14.19 2.98 -17.10
CA GLN A 236 14.17 1.77 -16.27
C GLN A 236 13.20 0.72 -16.82
N PHE A 237 12.02 1.13 -17.30
CA PHE A 237 11.02 0.25 -17.89
C PHE A 237 10.93 0.45 -19.41
N VAL A 238 11.12 -0.62 -20.15
CA VAL A 238 11.04 -0.61 -21.62
C VAL A 238 10.18 -1.78 -22.08
N LYS A 239 9.07 -1.49 -22.77
CA LYS A 239 8.18 -2.53 -23.31
C LYS A 239 8.94 -3.50 -24.22
N ASN A 240 8.61 -4.78 -24.13
CA ASN A 240 9.14 -5.81 -25.02
C ASN A 240 8.79 -5.52 -26.50
N THR A 241 9.54 -6.10 -27.44
CA THR A 241 9.12 -6.16 -28.83
C THR A 241 7.85 -7.00 -28.98
N LYS A 242 7.10 -6.84 -30.07
CA LYS A 242 5.86 -7.61 -30.30
C LYS A 242 6.10 -9.12 -30.17
N ALA A 243 7.17 -9.66 -30.76
CA ALA A 243 7.53 -11.08 -30.66
C ALA A 243 7.84 -11.53 -29.24
N ALA A 244 8.49 -10.70 -28.43
CA ALA A 244 8.88 -11.00 -27.05
C ALA A 244 7.84 -10.60 -26.00
N LYS A 245 6.62 -10.23 -26.39
CA LYS A 245 5.55 -9.89 -25.46
C LYS A 245 5.14 -11.14 -24.66
N VAL A 246 5.16 -11.02 -23.34
CA VAL A 246 4.70 -12.06 -22.40
C VAL A 246 3.27 -11.73 -22.03
N SER A 247 2.35 -12.66 -22.23
CA SER A 247 0.95 -12.56 -21.75
C SER A 247 0.76 -13.56 -20.62
N PHE A 248 0.35 -13.09 -19.46
CA PHE A 248 -0.05 -13.95 -18.36
C PHE A 248 -1.54 -14.30 -18.57
N LYS A 249 -1.83 -15.55 -18.99
CA LYS A 249 -3.22 -16.04 -18.95
C LYS A 249 -3.60 -16.20 -17.49
N LYS A 250 -4.61 -15.45 -17.02
CA LYS A 250 -5.28 -15.77 -15.75
C LYS A 250 -5.78 -17.22 -15.88
N LYS A 251 -5.30 -18.13 -15.02
CA LYS A 251 -5.95 -19.42 -14.88
C LYS A 251 -7.38 -19.14 -14.44
N LYS A 252 -8.37 -19.44 -15.28
CA LYS A 252 -9.75 -19.55 -14.83
C LYS A 252 -9.77 -20.72 -13.82
N LYS A 253 -10.15 -20.42 -12.57
CA LYS A 253 -10.58 -21.45 -11.61
C LYS A 253 -11.93 -21.97 -12.05
#